data_29e81de8433bc25f774a329436cff78c
#
_entry.id   29e81de8433bc25f774a329436cff78c
#
_cell.length_a   1.000
_cell.length_b   1.000
_cell.length_c   1.000
_cell.angle_alpha   90.00
_cell.angle_beta   90.00
_cell.angle_gamma   90.00
#
_symmetry.space_group_name_H-M   'P 1'
#
loop_
_entity.id
_entity.type
_entity.pdbx_description
1 polymer ?
#
loop_
_entity_poly.entity_id
_entity_poly.type
_entity_poly.pdbx_seq_one_letter_code
_entity_poly.pdbx_strand_id
1 'polypeptide(L)'
;MIGFIAAISAVLSWTFACSVWRRESKNLLPRQINIYKNVLASIFFLPVALTINWVSDLTSIFVLMISGIVGISIGDTLYINSLKIIGTRKTLSFEALTPIIATTLGTLSINEIYPQRVWIGSLIVSFSLLMIVRQNTFQKEEASETNILGILCALGSVFCAVFAALLSRIILISSTLTPLQTTEIRLLSASMFLFFIFKKDFIELLNNRSITKNKNSNLILSTLLGTNFGILFQQIVFKFLPIGIGWTLLSLSPIFALFIS
;
A
#
# COMPACT_ATOMS: atom_id res chain seq x y z
N MET A 1 0.60 1.91 22.27
CA MET A 1 1.62 2.91 21.92
C MET A 1 2.40 2.50 20.66
N ILE A 2 2.99 1.29 20.58
CA ILE A 2 3.77 0.81 19.42
C ILE A 2 3.00 0.94 18.09
N GLY A 3 1.75 0.49 18.01
CA GLY A 3 0.95 0.57 16.78
C GLY A 3 0.68 2.00 16.30
N PHE A 4 0.52 2.97 17.19
CA PHE A 4 0.35 4.39 16.84
C PHE A 4 1.63 5.00 16.26
N ILE A 5 2.78 4.72 16.89
CA ILE A 5 4.09 5.18 16.38
C ILE A 5 4.35 4.56 14.99
N ALA A 6 4.07 3.26 14.84
CA ALA A 6 4.20 2.58 13.56
C ALA A 6 3.28 3.19 12.49
N ALA A 7 2.04 3.58 12.84
CA ALA A 7 1.13 4.23 11.90
C ALA A 7 1.68 5.55 11.38
N ILE A 8 2.16 6.42 12.27
CA ILE A 8 2.77 7.70 11.88
C ILE A 8 4.00 7.46 11.00
N SER A 9 4.87 6.52 11.37
CA SER A 9 6.06 6.17 10.60
C SER A 9 5.71 5.63 9.20
N ALA A 10 4.68 4.78 9.09
CA ALA A 10 4.19 4.26 7.81
C ALA A 10 3.67 5.39 6.91
N VAL A 11 2.85 6.28 7.48
CA VAL A 11 2.26 7.42 6.77
C VAL A 11 3.33 8.34 6.20
N LEU A 12 4.33 8.73 7.01
CA LEU A 12 5.44 9.56 6.56
C LEU A 12 6.26 8.88 5.45
N SER A 13 6.57 7.59 5.63
CA SER A 13 7.30 6.79 4.64
C SER A 13 6.56 6.71 3.31
N TRP A 14 5.25 6.48 3.32
CA TRP A 14 4.43 6.41 2.11
C TRP A 14 4.25 7.76 1.45
N THR A 15 4.02 8.83 2.21
CA THR A 15 3.87 10.18 1.66
C THR A 15 5.09 10.56 0.82
N PHE A 16 6.28 10.31 1.33
CA PHE A 16 7.51 10.52 0.58
C PHE A 16 7.58 9.64 -0.67
N ALA A 17 7.36 8.33 -0.52
CA ALA A 17 7.46 7.37 -1.61
C ALA A 17 6.45 7.65 -2.74
N CYS A 18 5.20 7.98 -2.40
CA CYS A 18 4.15 8.30 -3.37
C CYS A 18 4.52 9.50 -4.25
N SER A 19 5.18 10.52 -3.69
CA SER A 19 5.63 11.67 -4.46
C SER A 19 6.65 11.28 -5.55
N VAL A 20 7.56 10.37 -5.21
CA VAL A 20 8.55 9.84 -6.17
C VAL A 20 7.88 8.94 -7.20
N TRP A 21 7.02 8.01 -6.79
CA TRP A 21 6.32 7.11 -7.72
C TRP A 21 5.43 7.86 -8.70
N ARG A 22 4.74 8.91 -8.25
CA ARG A 22 3.98 9.80 -9.12
C ARG A 22 4.87 10.44 -10.18
N ARG A 23 6.03 10.97 -9.79
CA ARG A 23 6.97 11.57 -10.74
C ARG A 23 7.46 10.57 -11.77
N GLU A 24 7.82 9.37 -11.33
CA GLU A 24 8.34 8.32 -12.22
C GLU A 24 7.24 7.70 -13.11
N SER A 25 5.96 7.72 -12.69
CA SER A 25 4.84 7.23 -13.52
C SER A 25 4.61 8.01 -14.82
N LYS A 26 5.24 9.17 -14.97
CA LYS A 26 5.27 9.92 -16.24
C LYS A 26 6.17 9.25 -17.28
N ASN A 27 7.22 8.56 -16.84
CA ASN A 27 8.24 7.96 -17.70
C ASN A 27 8.17 6.44 -17.76
N LEU A 28 7.62 5.80 -16.74
CA LEU A 28 7.51 4.36 -16.60
C LEU A 28 6.05 3.92 -16.57
N LEU A 29 5.81 2.69 -16.98
CA LEU A 29 4.50 2.07 -16.79
C LEU A 29 4.27 1.78 -15.31
N PRO A 30 3.03 1.93 -14.79
CA PRO A 30 2.71 1.64 -13.39
C PRO A 30 3.17 0.26 -12.93
N ARG A 31 3.00 -0.76 -13.78
CA ARG A 31 3.46 -2.12 -13.51
C ARG A 31 4.99 -2.23 -13.43
N GLN A 32 5.74 -1.46 -14.24
CA GLN A 32 7.21 -1.43 -14.17
C GLN A 32 7.70 -0.84 -12.85
N ILE A 33 7.07 0.23 -12.37
CA ILE A 33 7.36 0.81 -11.06
C ILE A 33 7.06 -0.21 -9.96
N ASN A 34 5.91 -0.90 -10.05
CA ASN A 34 5.52 -1.90 -9.06
C ASN A 34 6.46 -3.11 -9.05
N ILE A 35 6.88 -3.60 -10.22
CA ILE A 35 7.89 -4.67 -10.34
C ILE A 35 9.20 -4.24 -9.68
N TYR A 36 9.72 -3.07 -10.07
CA TYR A 36 11.00 -2.56 -9.58
C TYR A 36 11.02 -2.48 -8.04
N LYS A 37 10.02 -1.80 -7.46
CA LYS A 37 9.97 -1.59 -6.01
C LYS A 37 9.83 -2.92 -5.24
N ASN A 38 9.04 -3.88 -5.74
CA ASN A 38 8.82 -5.12 -5.02
C ASN A 38 9.99 -6.08 -5.14
N VAL A 39 10.62 -6.20 -6.30
CA VAL A 39 11.82 -7.01 -6.48
C VAL A 39 12.97 -6.47 -5.62
N LEU A 40 13.20 -5.16 -5.65
CA LEU A 40 14.23 -4.53 -4.82
C LEU A 40 13.94 -4.71 -3.32
N ALA A 41 12.69 -4.54 -2.92
CA ALA A 41 12.28 -4.68 -1.53
C ALA A 41 12.43 -6.12 -1.02
N SER A 42 12.04 -7.13 -1.81
CA SER A 42 12.24 -8.54 -1.43
C SER A 42 13.72 -8.92 -1.35
N ILE A 43 14.55 -8.41 -2.24
CA ILE A 43 16.01 -8.63 -2.16
C ILE A 43 16.58 -8.05 -0.86
N PHE A 44 16.11 -6.87 -0.46
CA PHE A 44 16.57 -6.22 0.76
C PHE A 44 16.19 -7.00 2.02
N PHE A 45 14.99 -7.58 2.06
CA PHE A 45 14.53 -8.41 3.19
C PHE A 45 14.82 -9.91 3.02
N LEU A 46 15.49 -10.33 1.93
CA LEU A 46 15.81 -11.74 1.69
C LEU A 46 16.45 -12.48 2.88
N PRO A 47 17.35 -11.87 3.69
CA PRO A 47 17.86 -12.53 4.90
C PRO A 47 16.77 -12.93 5.89
N VAL A 48 15.64 -12.22 5.94
CA VAL A 48 14.51 -12.53 6.80
C VAL A 48 13.83 -13.84 6.36
N ALA A 49 13.83 -14.15 5.07
CA ALA A 49 13.27 -15.40 4.55
C ALA A 49 13.94 -16.63 5.13
N LEU A 50 15.23 -16.54 5.51
CA LEU A 50 15.98 -17.61 6.16
C LEU A 50 15.52 -17.87 7.61
N THR A 51 14.85 -16.92 8.24
CA THR A 51 14.32 -17.04 9.60
C THR A 51 12.91 -17.63 9.65
N ILE A 52 12.27 -17.84 8.49
CA ILE A 52 10.90 -18.32 8.38
C ILE A 52 10.93 -19.85 8.38
N ASN A 53 10.12 -20.43 9.25
CA ASN A 53 9.90 -21.88 9.19
C ASN A 53 8.78 -22.17 8.15
N TRP A 54 9.20 -22.40 6.91
CA TRP A 54 8.30 -22.59 5.76
C TRP A 54 7.41 -23.83 5.85
N VAL A 55 7.75 -24.80 6.70
CA VAL A 55 7.04 -26.07 6.80
C VAL A 55 6.01 -26.09 7.93
N SER A 56 6.28 -25.37 9.02
CA SER A 56 5.48 -25.48 10.26
C SER A 56 4.09 -24.82 10.16
N ASP A 57 3.91 -23.85 9.29
CA ASP A 57 2.65 -23.09 9.19
C ASP A 57 2.30 -22.74 7.72
N LEU A 58 2.18 -23.79 6.91
CA LEU A 58 1.88 -23.66 5.47
C LEU A 58 0.60 -22.85 5.20
N THR A 59 -0.43 -23.02 6.04
CA THR A 59 -1.70 -22.30 5.87
C THR A 59 -1.50 -20.80 6.04
N SER A 60 -0.81 -20.37 7.09
CA SER A 60 -0.52 -18.95 7.33
C SER A 60 0.33 -18.36 6.22
N ILE A 61 1.35 -19.08 5.76
CA ILE A 61 2.21 -18.65 4.64
C ILE A 61 1.38 -18.50 3.37
N PHE A 62 0.53 -19.46 3.04
CA PHE A 62 -0.33 -19.39 1.85
C PHE A 62 -1.30 -18.20 1.89
N VAL A 63 -1.94 -17.96 3.03
CA VAL A 63 -2.82 -16.80 3.22
C VAL A 63 -2.06 -15.48 3.06
N LEU A 64 -0.83 -15.40 3.60
CA LEU A 64 0.02 -14.21 3.43
C LEU A 64 0.50 -14.04 1.98
N MET A 65 0.76 -15.13 1.25
CA MET A 65 1.07 -15.06 -0.18
C MET A 65 -0.10 -14.48 -0.97
N ILE A 66 -1.32 -14.93 -0.72
CA ILE A 66 -2.53 -14.34 -1.33
C ILE A 66 -2.65 -12.86 -0.96
N SER A 67 -2.43 -12.51 0.33
CA SER A 67 -2.43 -11.13 0.78
C SER A 67 -1.39 -10.27 0.04
N GLY A 68 -0.19 -10.78 -0.19
CA GLY A 68 0.84 -10.10 -0.95
C GLY A 68 0.45 -9.89 -2.42
N ILE A 69 -0.06 -10.93 -3.07
CA ILE A 69 -0.50 -10.88 -4.48
C ILE A 69 -1.64 -9.87 -4.63
N VAL A 70 -2.69 -9.97 -3.80
CA VAL A 70 -3.86 -9.10 -3.92
C VAL A 70 -3.51 -7.66 -3.55
N GLY A 71 -2.87 -7.43 -2.40
CA GLY A 71 -2.61 -6.07 -1.91
C GLY A 71 -1.48 -5.38 -2.66
N ILE A 72 -0.34 -6.05 -2.81
CA ILE A 72 0.88 -5.42 -3.32
C ILE A 72 0.97 -5.55 -4.85
N SER A 73 0.71 -6.75 -5.42
CA SER A 73 0.82 -6.88 -6.88
C SER A 73 -0.34 -6.22 -7.59
N ILE A 74 -1.56 -6.59 -7.26
CA ILE A 74 -2.77 -6.12 -7.93
C ILE A 74 -3.12 -4.72 -7.41
N GLY A 75 -3.26 -4.56 -6.09
CA GLY A 75 -3.70 -3.32 -5.45
C GLY A 75 -2.81 -2.13 -5.78
N ASP A 76 -1.49 -2.25 -5.61
CA ASP A 76 -0.57 -1.14 -5.91
C ASP A 76 -0.48 -0.84 -7.42
N THR A 77 -0.62 -1.88 -8.29
CA THR A 77 -0.68 -1.63 -9.74
C THR A 77 -1.91 -0.83 -10.12
N LEU A 78 -3.07 -1.18 -9.55
CA LEU A 78 -4.32 -0.43 -9.73
C LEU A 78 -4.19 0.99 -9.17
N TYR A 79 -3.59 1.16 -7.99
CA TYR A 79 -3.34 2.46 -7.38
C TYR A 79 -2.48 3.37 -8.28
N ILE A 80 -1.32 2.88 -8.74
CA ILE A 80 -0.43 3.65 -9.61
C ILE A 80 -1.10 3.95 -10.96
N ASN A 81 -1.91 3.02 -11.49
CA ASN A 81 -2.72 3.26 -12.68
C ASN A 81 -3.75 4.38 -12.46
N SER A 82 -4.46 4.37 -11.35
CA SER A 82 -5.38 5.42 -10.99
C SER A 82 -4.68 6.79 -10.89
N LEU A 83 -3.53 6.85 -10.18
CA LEU A 83 -2.71 8.07 -10.11
C LEU A 83 -2.34 8.61 -11.49
N LYS A 84 -2.04 7.72 -12.45
CA LYS A 84 -1.70 8.09 -13.83
C LYS A 84 -2.90 8.60 -14.62
N ILE A 85 -4.07 7.97 -14.47
CA ILE A 85 -5.26 8.22 -15.31
C ILE A 85 -6.07 9.42 -14.79
N ILE A 86 -6.41 9.43 -13.51
CA ILE A 86 -7.30 10.46 -12.92
C ILE A 86 -6.59 11.45 -12.00
N GLY A 87 -5.28 11.26 -11.83
CA GLY A 87 -4.46 12.14 -11.01
C GLY A 87 -4.58 11.84 -9.50
N THR A 88 -3.70 12.47 -8.74
CA THR A 88 -3.54 12.19 -7.31
C THR A 88 -4.78 12.55 -6.51
N ARG A 89 -5.40 13.70 -6.77
CA ARG A 89 -6.55 14.20 -6.01
C ARG A 89 -7.72 13.23 -6.06
N LYS A 90 -8.14 12.86 -7.29
CA LYS A 90 -9.27 11.94 -7.47
C LYS A 90 -8.94 10.56 -6.85
N THR A 91 -7.73 10.05 -7.03
CA THR A 91 -7.30 8.78 -6.43
C THR A 91 -7.37 8.82 -4.90
N LEU A 92 -6.83 9.86 -4.26
CA LEU A 92 -6.88 10.04 -2.81
C LEU A 92 -8.30 10.21 -2.26
N SER A 93 -9.23 10.77 -3.07
CA SER A 93 -10.66 10.83 -2.67
C SER A 93 -11.25 9.45 -2.47
N PHE A 94 -10.86 8.48 -3.29
CA PHE A 94 -11.32 7.09 -3.12
C PHE A 94 -10.64 6.41 -1.93
N GLU A 95 -9.37 6.71 -1.64
CA GLU A 95 -8.69 6.21 -0.44
C GLU A 95 -9.36 6.69 0.86
N ALA A 96 -10.06 7.83 0.85
CA ALA A 96 -10.83 8.29 1.99
C ALA A 96 -11.97 7.31 2.40
N LEU A 97 -12.36 6.38 1.53
CA LEU A 97 -13.31 5.32 1.85
C LEU A 97 -12.68 4.18 2.68
N THR A 98 -11.36 4.07 2.68
CA THR A 98 -10.64 2.96 3.31
C THR A 98 -10.95 2.77 4.80
N PRO A 99 -11.00 3.83 5.66
CA PRO A 99 -11.34 3.66 7.07
C PRO A 99 -12.70 3.02 7.30
N ILE A 100 -13.72 3.45 6.55
CA ILE A 100 -15.08 2.96 6.68
C ILE A 100 -15.16 1.50 6.21
N ILE A 101 -14.59 1.18 5.05
CA ILE A 101 -14.58 -0.18 4.50
C ILE A 101 -13.83 -1.12 5.44
N ALA A 102 -12.67 -0.70 5.97
CA ALA A 102 -11.87 -1.50 6.89
C ALA A 102 -12.58 -1.76 8.22
N THR A 103 -13.26 -0.76 8.78
CA THR A 103 -14.04 -0.94 10.02
C THR A 103 -15.20 -1.89 9.79
N THR A 104 -15.93 -1.74 8.68
CA THR A 104 -17.06 -2.62 8.32
C THR A 104 -16.60 -4.06 8.10
N LEU A 105 -15.57 -4.26 7.28
CA LEU A 105 -15.05 -5.61 6.99
C LEU A 105 -14.39 -6.24 8.22
N GLY A 106 -13.71 -5.47 9.07
CA GLY A 106 -13.17 -5.95 10.34
C GLY A 106 -14.24 -6.50 11.27
N THR A 107 -15.38 -5.81 11.36
CA THR A 107 -16.52 -6.28 12.13
C THR A 107 -17.13 -7.55 11.52
N LEU A 108 -17.34 -7.58 10.20
CA LEU A 108 -18.05 -8.68 9.54
C LEU A 108 -17.19 -9.94 9.36
N SER A 109 -15.88 -9.81 9.10
CA SER A 109 -15.03 -10.93 8.72
C SER A 109 -14.25 -11.54 9.87
N ILE A 110 -13.83 -10.72 10.85
CA ILE A 110 -13.00 -11.17 11.98
C ILE A 110 -13.63 -10.85 13.34
N ASN A 111 -14.90 -10.45 13.33
CA ASN A 111 -15.67 -10.14 14.55
C ASN A 111 -14.99 -9.13 15.47
N GLU A 112 -14.24 -8.17 14.93
CA GLU A 112 -13.67 -7.08 15.72
C GLU A 112 -14.81 -6.18 16.23
N ILE A 113 -14.86 -5.98 17.54
CA ILE A 113 -15.88 -5.13 18.18
C ILE A 113 -15.33 -3.72 18.31
N TYR A 114 -15.98 -2.77 17.66
CA TYR A 114 -15.59 -1.37 17.72
C TYR A 114 -16.58 -0.57 18.55
N PRO A 115 -16.11 0.21 19.56
CA PRO A 115 -16.96 1.17 20.23
C PRO A 115 -17.45 2.25 19.24
N GLN A 116 -18.61 2.82 19.50
CA GLN A 116 -19.25 3.82 18.63
C GLN A 116 -18.33 4.98 18.23
N ARG A 117 -17.43 5.39 19.13
CA ARG A 117 -16.42 6.42 18.86
C ARG A 117 -15.47 6.10 17.70
N VAL A 118 -15.22 4.82 17.43
CA VAL A 118 -14.36 4.40 16.30
C VAL A 118 -15.10 4.59 14.98
N TRP A 119 -16.39 4.24 14.94
CA TRP A 119 -17.24 4.48 13.77
C TRP A 119 -17.34 5.97 13.44
N ILE A 120 -17.62 6.78 14.46
CA ILE A 120 -17.68 8.25 14.30
C ILE A 120 -16.31 8.79 13.84
N GLY A 121 -15.22 8.31 14.44
CA GLY A 121 -13.87 8.72 14.06
C GLY A 121 -13.52 8.37 12.62
N SER A 122 -13.85 7.17 12.16
CA SER A 122 -13.60 6.76 10.77
C SER A 122 -14.40 7.59 9.77
N LEU A 123 -15.67 7.93 10.10
CA LEU A 123 -16.50 8.81 9.29
C LEU A 123 -15.93 10.24 9.23
N ILE A 124 -15.51 10.81 10.38
CA ILE A 124 -14.91 12.14 10.44
C ILE A 124 -13.62 12.19 9.60
N VAL A 125 -12.75 11.19 9.74
CA VAL A 125 -11.50 11.13 8.96
C VAL A 125 -11.80 11.03 7.47
N SER A 126 -12.70 10.14 7.06
CA SER A 126 -13.10 9.98 5.66
C SER A 126 -13.68 11.27 5.09
N PHE A 127 -14.56 11.94 5.82
CA PHE A 127 -15.15 13.21 5.39
C PHE A 127 -14.10 14.32 5.31
N SER A 128 -13.21 14.42 6.30
CA SER A 128 -12.13 15.41 6.33
C SER A 128 -11.17 15.24 5.15
N LEU A 129 -10.81 14.00 4.82
CA LEU A 129 -9.97 13.70 3.65
C LEU A 129 -10.64 14.10 2.34
N LEU A 130 -11.93 13.83 2.18
CA LEU A 130 -12.71 14.28 1.03
C LEU A 130 -12.72 15.80 0.90
N MET A 131 -12.87 16.52 2.02
CA MET A 131 -12.84 18.00 2.05
C MET A 131 -11.47 18.55 1.67
N ILE A 132 -10.38 17.99 2.21
CA ILE A 132 -9.00 18.41 1.87
C ILE A 132 -8.75 18.26 0.36
N VAL A 133 -9.12 17.11 -0.19
CA VAL A 133 -8.95 16.84 -1.62
C VAL A 133 -9.76 17.82 -2.47
N ARG A 134 -10.93 18.22 -2.00
CA ARG A 134 -11.82 19.17 -2.69
C ARG A 134 -11.32 20.61 -2.62
N GLN A 135 -10.78 21.05 -1.49
CA GLN A 135 -10.27 22.43 -1.29
C GLN A 135 -9.03 22.74 -2.12
N ASN A 136 -8.16 21.76 -2.36
CA ASN A 136 -6.99 21.95 -3.22
C ASN A 136 -7.31 22.12 -4.71
N THR A 137 -8.56 22.41 -5.06
CA THR A 137 -9.06 22.61 -6.43
C THR A 137 -8.54 23.92 -7.08
N PHE A 138 -7.88 24.81 -6.32
CA PHE A 138 -7.42 26.11 -6.83
C PHE A 138 -6.07 26.10 -7.57
N GLN A 139 -5.32 25.01 -7.54
CA GLN A 139 -4.17 24.86 -8.44
C GLN A 139 -4.59 24.05 -9.66
N LYS A 140 -4.40 24.65 -10.84
CA LYS A 140 -4.67 24.09 -12.17
C LYS A 140 -3.92 22.76 -12.39
N GLU A 141 -4.45 21.65 -11.87
CA GLU A 141 -4.25 20.38 -12.56
C GLU A 141 -5.31 20.32 -13.65
N GLU A 142 -4.86 20.13 -14.90
CA GLU A 142 -5.73 19.96 -16.07
C GLU A 142 -6.90 19.05 -15.68
N ALA A 143 -8.10 19.51 -15.93
CA ALA A 143 -9.32 18.74 -15.71
C ALA A 143 -9.26 17.50 -16.61
N SER A 144 -8.64 16.42 -16.12
CA SER A 144 -8.72 15.16 -16.81
C SER A 144 -10.18 14.73 -16.82
N GLU A 145 -10.71 14.45 -18.00
CA GLU A 145 -12.04 13.89 -18.16
C GLU A 145 -12.25 12.75 -17.17
N THR A 146 -13.49 12.61 -16.67
CA THR A 146 -13.85 11.54 -15.75
C THR A 146 -13.67 10.19 -16.44
N ASN A 147 -12.49 9.62 -16.33
CA ASN A 147 -12.19 8.32 -16.93
C ASN A 147 -12.66 7.21 -15.97
N ILE A 148 -13.72 6.51 -16.39
CA ILE A 148 -14.31 5.38 -15.62
C ILE A 148 -13.26 4.34 -15.25
N LEU A 149 -12.31 4.05 -16.15
CA LEU A 149 -11.23 3.09 -15.87
C LEU A 149 -10.36 3.54 -14.68
N GLY A 150 -10.03 4.83 -14.60
CA GLY A 150 -9.27 5.37 -13.47
C GLY A 150 -10.01 5.27 -12.15
N ILE A 151 -11.33 5.49 -12.17
CA ILE A 151 -12.22 5.34 -11.00
C ILE A 151 -12.28 3.85 -10.56
N LEU A 152 -12.47 2.94 -11.51
CA LEU A 152 -12.48 1.50 -11.21
C LEU A 152 -11.13 1.03 -10.64
N CYS A 153 -10.02 1.54 -11.16
CA CYS A 153 -8.70 1.28 -10.61
C CYS A 153 -8.56 1.80 -9.17
N ALA A 154 -9.05 3.01 -8.88
CA ALA A 154 -9.02 3.58 -7.53
C ALA A 154 -9.83 2.75 -6.54
N LEU A 155 -11.08 2.44 -6.87
CA LEU A 155 -11.94 1.60 -6.03
C LEU A 155 -11.36 0.19 -5.86
N GLY A 156 -10.91 -0.41 -6.95
CA GLY A 156 -10.28 -1.74 -6.92
C GLY A 156 -9.03 -1.76 -6.02
N SER A 157 -8.20 -0.72 -6.04
CA SER A 157 -7.03 -0.63 -5.16
C SER A 157 -7.41 -0.58 -3.69
N VAL A 158 -8.44 0.19 -3.32
CA VAL A 158 -8.94 0.28 -1.94
C VAL A 158 -9.46 -1.09 -1.45
N PHE A 159 -10.28 -1.77 -2.26
CA PHE A 159 -10.76 -3.10 -1.89
C PHE A 159 -9.62 -4.12 -1.76
N CYS A 160 -8.69 -4.14 -2.69
CA CYS A 160 -7.51 -5.01 -2.62
C CYS A 160 -6.68 -4.74 -1.36
N ALA A 161 -6.44 -3.46 -1.02
CA ALA A 161 -5.66 -3.06 0.13
C ALA A 161 -6.33 -3.50 1.45
N VAL A 162 -7.64 -3.26 1.61
CA VAL A 162 -8.37 -3.65 2.83
C VAL A 162 -8.48 -5.16 2.94
N PHE A 163 -8.80 -5.86 1.86
CA PHE A 163 -8.89 -7.33 1.87
C PHE A 163 -7.54 -7.97 2.21
N ALA A 164 -6.47 -7.52 1.59
CA ALA A 164 -5.12 -7.99 1.89
C ALA A 164 -4.69 -7.71 3.34
N ALA A 165 -5.09 -6.56 3.88
CA ALA A 165 -4.85 -6.20 5.26
C ALA A 165 -5.62 -7.11 6.24
N LEU A 166 -6.86 -7.46 5.93
CA LEU A 166 -7.65 -8.43 6.72
C LEU A 166 -6.95 -9.79 6.80
N LEU A 167 -6.51 -10.32 5.64
CA LEU A 167 -5.76 -11.58 5.61
C LEU A 167 -4.47 -11.50 6.45
N SER A 168 -3.73 -10.40 6.34
CA SER A 168 -2.53 -10.19 7.16
C SER A 168 -2.86 -10.09 8.64
N ARG A 169 -3.92 -9.37 9.01
CA ARG A 169 -4.36 -9.22 10.39
C ARG A 169 -4.70 -10.56 11.02
N ILE A 170 -5.48 -11.41 10.31
CA ILE A 170 -5.83 -12.75 10.79
C ILE A 170 -4.56 -13.52 11.15
N ILE A 171 -3.58 -13.57 10.25
CA ILE A 171 -2.35 -14.33 10.50
C ILE A 171 -1.50 -13.71 11.60
N LEU A 172 -1.39 -12.38 11.65
CA LEU A 172 -0.60 -11.68 12.67
C LEU A 172 -1.11 -11.90 14.10
N ILE A 173 -2.41 -12.16 14.27
CA ILE A 173 -3.01 -12.43 15.59
C ILE A 173 -3.11 -13.92 15.91
N SER A 174 -3.15 -14.82 14.92
CA SER A 174 -3.35 -16.25 15.10
C SER A 174 -2.06 -17.09 15.02
N SER A 175 -0.98 -16.54 14.44
CA SER A 175 0.28 -17.24 14.26
C SER A 175 1.43 -16.64 15.06
N THR A 176 2.55 -17.35 15.14
CA THR A 176 3.80 -16.90 15.76
C THR A 176 4.64 -16.00 14.86
N LEU A 177 4.21 -15.77 13.61
CA LEU A 177 4.95 -14.97 12.64
C LEU A 177 5.10 -13.52 13.11
N THR A 178 6.29 -12.99 12.92
CA THR A 178 6.59 -11.61 13.24
C THR A 178 6.13 -10.68 12.11
N PRO A 179 5.87 -9.38 12.37
CA PRO A 179 5.56 -8.40 11.32
C PRO A 179 6.62 -8.34 10.21
N LEU A 180 7.89 -8.57 10.55
CA LEU A 180 8.98 -8.58 9.58
C LEU A 180 8.90 -9.80 8.64
N GLN A 181 8.63 -10.99 9.20
CA GLN A 181 8.44 -12.22 8.41
C GLN A 181 7.20 -12.14 7.53
N THR A 182 6.07 -11.62 8.06
CA THR A 182 4.86 -11.43 7.26
C THR A 182 5.08 -10.42 6.13
N THR A 183 5.85 -9.37 6.35
CA THR A 183 6.25 -8.42 5.30
C THR A 183 7.01 -9.11 4.19
N GLU A 184 8.03 -9.91 4.54
CA GLU A 184 8.84 -10.59 3.54
C GLU A 184 8.06 -11.64 2.73
N ILE A 185 7.22 -12.46 3.36
CA ILE A 185 6.36 -13.41 2.66
C ILE A 185 5.49 -12.70 1.61
N ARG A 186 4.90 -11.57 1.99
CA ARG A 186 4.06 -10.76 1.10
C ARG A 186 4.86 -10.14 -0.05
N LEU A 187 6.05 -9.62 0.22
CA LEU A 187 6.92 -9.02 -0.81
C LEU A 187 7.45 -10.08 -1.79
N LEU A 188 7.89 -11.23 -1.29
CA LEU A 188 8.33 -12.34 -2.12
C LEU A 188 7.22 -12.83 -3.05
N SER A 189 6.04 -13.10 -2.49
CA SER A 189 4.90 -13.56 -3.29
C SER A 189 4.47 -12.53 -4.34
N ALA A 190 4.46 -11.25 -3.98
CA ALA A 190 4.14 -10.17 -4.90
C ALA A 190 5.19 -10.06 -6.02
N SER A 191 6.47 -10.13 -5.69
CA SER A 191 7.57 -10.08 -6.66
C SER A 191 7.52 -11.25 -7.64
N MET A 192 7.31 -12.46 -7.13
CA MET A 192 7.18 -13.67 -7.96
C MET A 192 5.99 -13.56 -8.90
N PHE A 193 4.82 -13.18 -8.39
CA PHE A 193 3.61 -13.02 -9.20
C PHE A 193 3.81 -11.99 -10.31
N LEU A 194 4.34 -10.81 -10.00
CA LEU A 194 4.61 -9.75 -10.97
C LEU A 194 5.64 -10.20 -12.02
N PHE A 195 6.69 -10.91 -11.60
CA PHE A 195 7.70 -11.46 -12.52
C PHE A 195 7.09 -12.44 -13.52
N PHE A 196 6.25 -13.38 -13.08
CA PHE A 196 5.64 -14.37 -13.96
C PHE A 196 4.62 -13.75 -14.91
N ILE A 197 3.77 -12.83 -14.43
CA ILE A 197 2.70 -12.23 -15.26
C ILE A 197 3.25 -11.17 -16.21
N PHE A 198 4.21 -10.36 -15.78
CA PHE A 198 4.75 -9.23 -16.54
C PHE A 198 6.22 -9.40 -16.93
N LYS A 199 6.62 -10.61 -17.30
CA LYS A 199 8.00 -10.95 -17.67
C LYS A 199 8.59 -10.02 -18.73
N LYS A 200 7.81 -9.61 -19.73
CA LYS A 200 8.24 -8.67 -20.78
C LYS A 200 8.61 -7.30 -20.20
N ASP A 201 7.76 -6.75 -19.34
CA ASP A 201 8.01 -5.46 -18.69
C ASP A 201 9.25 -5.50 -17.79
N PHE A 202 9.49 -6.64 -17.14
CA PHE A 202 10.70 -6.84 -16.32
C PHE A 202 11.97 -6.81 -17.19
N ILE A 203 11.96 -7.50 -18.35
CA ILE A 203 13.10 -7.50 -19.29
C ILE A 203 13.33 -6.10 -19.86
N GLU A 204 12.26 -5.39 -20.26
CA GLU A 204 12.35 -4.00 -20.73
C GLU A 204 12.96 -3.08 -19.68
N LEU A 205 12.56 -3.27 -18.40
CA LEU A 205 13.06 -2.50 -17.27
C LEU A 205 14.57 -2.71 -17.08
N LEU A 206 15.07 -3.94 -17.21
CA LEU A 206 16.50 -4.25 -17.12
C LEU A 206 17.29 -3.64 -18.27
N ASN A 207 16.71 -3.60 -19.48
CA ASN A 207 17.37 -3.06 -20.67
C ASN A 207 17.31 -1.52 -20.75
N ASN A 208 16.49 -0.88 -19.94
CA ASN A 208 16.29 0.56 -19.97
C ASN A 208 17.44 1.29 -19.26
N ARG A 209 18.46 1.69 -20.05
CA ARG A 209 19.65 2.44 -19.55
C ARG A 209 19.33 3.74 -18.85
N SER A 210 18.16 4.34 -19.05
CA SER A 210 17.77 5.57 -18.37
C SER A 210 17.51 5.37 -16.87
N ILE A 211 17.15 4.15 -16.46
CA ILE A 211 16.96 3.77 -15.06
C ILE A 211 18.33 3.54 -14.39
N THR A 212 19.34 3.13 -15.17
CA THR A 212 20.64 2.70 -14.60
C THR A 212 21.61 3.82 -14.32
N LYS A 213 21.47 5.03 -14.88
CA LYS A 213 22.60 6.00 -14.86
C LYS A 213 22.51 7.21 -13.92
N ASN A 214 21.33 7.70 -13.49
CA ASN A 214 21.34 8.86 -12.55
C ASN A 214 20.03 9.11 -11.76
N LYS A 215 18.92 8.37 -12.05
CA LYS A 215 17.64 8.52 -11.36
C LYS A 215 17.39 7.48 -10.26
N ASN A 216 18.32 6.53 -10.10
CA ASN A 216 18.14 5.37 -9.23
C ASN A 216 18.10 5.68 -7.74
N SER A 217 18.84 6.68 -7.25
CA SER A 217 18.91 6.92 -5.80
C SER A 217 17.54 7.26 -5.19
N ASN A 218 16.75 8.11 -5.85
CA ASN A 218 15.44 8.48 -5.36
C ASN A 218 14.45 7.32 -5.43
N LEU A 219 14.51 6.51 -6.51
CA LEU A 219 13.65 5.35 -6.67
C LEU A 219 14.03 4.24 -5.67
N ILE A 220 15.32 4.02 -5.43
CA ILE A 220 15.82 3.10 -4.39
C ILE A 220 15.39 3.59 -3.00
N LEU A 221 15.62 4.86 -2.70
CA LEU A 221 15.24 5.44 -1.40
C LEU A 221 13.73 5.37 -1.16
N SER A 222 12.91 5.69 -2.18
CA SER A 222 11.46 5.57 -2.08
C SER A 222 11.00 4.13 -1.91
N THR A 223 11.72 3.15 -2.49
CA THR A 223 11.44 1.73 -2.28
C THR A 223 11.78 1.31 -0.85
N LEU A 224 12.95 1.67 -0.35
CA LEU A 224 13.34 1.35 1.03
C LEU A 224 12.37 1.99 2.04
N LEU A 225 12.08 3.26 1.91
CA LEU A 225 11.17 3.95 2.81
C LEU A 225 9.71 3.49 2.63
N GLY A 226 9.18 3.57 1.42
CA GLY A 226 7.76 3.33 1.18
C GLY A 226 7.38 1.86 1.11
N THR A 227 8.21 1.00 0.51
CA THR A 227 7.88 -0.41 0.36
C THR A 227 8.40 -1.24 1.53
N ASN A 228 9.70 -1.18 1.85
CA ASN A 228 10.23 -1.98 2.95
C ASN A 228 9.72 -1.49 4.31
N PHE A 229 10.07 -0.26 4.70
CA PHE A 229 9.66 0.26 6.01
C PHE A 229 8.16 0.60 6.05
N GLY A 230 7.58 1.11 4.97
CA GLY A 230 6.14 1.41 4.91
C GLY A 230 5.29 0.17 5.14
N ILE A 231 5.55 -0.94 4.44
CA ILE A 231 4.80 -2.19 4.61
C ILE A 231 5.13 -2.83 5.97
N LEU A 232 6.39 -2.78 6.43
CA LEU A 232 6.75 -3.28 7.75
C LEU A 232 5.98 -2.57 8.87
N PHE A 233 5.97 -1.24 8.84
CA PHE A 233 5.20 -0.46 9.82
C PHE A 233 3.71 -0.73 9.72
N GLN A 234 3.17 -0.90 8.51
CA GLN A 234 1.78 -1.33 8.32
C GLN A 234 1.50 -2.69 8.97
N GLN A 235 2.40 -3.69 8.83
CA GLN A 235 2.24 -4.98 9.50
C GLN A 235 2.31 -4.85 11.03
N ILE A 236 3.15 -3.96 11.54
CA ILE A 236 3.19 -3.64 12.98
C ILE A 236 1.86 -3.02 13.42
N VAL A 237 1.30 -2.09 12.63
CA VAL A 237 -0.03 -1.52 12.92
C VAL A 237 -1.08 -2.63 12.99
N PHE A 238 -1.14 -3.52 12.01
CA PHE A 238 -2.11 -4.61 11.97
C PHE A 238 -1.88 -5.70 13.03
N LYS A 239 -0.69 -5.80 13.60
CA LYS A 239 -0.44 -6.68 14.75
C LYS A 239 -1.02 -6.10 16.04
N PHE A 240 -0.84 -4.80 16.27
CA PHE A 240 -1.13 -4.16 17.57
C PHE A 240 -2.44 -3.39 17.62
N LEU A 241 -3.04 -3.04 16.49
CA LEU A 241 -4.30 -2.28 16.43
C LEU A 241 -5.36 -3.05 15.63
N PRO A 242 -6.63 -2.97 16.03
CA PRO A 242 -7.75 -3.40 15.20
C PRO A 242 -7.71 -2.76 13.81
N ILE A 243 -8.17 -3.49 12.79
CA ILE A 243 -7.93 -3.09 11.40
C ILE A 243 -8.57 -1.76 11.03
N GLY A 244 -9.79 -1.50 11.55
CA GLY A 244 -10.48 -0.22 11.33
C GLY A 244 -9.71 0.98 11.92
N ILE A 245 -9.17 0.83 13.14
CA ILE A 245 -8.34 1.87 13.77
C ILE A 245 -7.02 2.01 12.99
N GLY A 246 -6.40 0.89 12.62
CA GLY A 246 -5.16 0.88 11.85
C GLY A 246 -5.30 1.65 10.54
N TRP A 247 -6.32 1.35 9.75
CA TRP A 247 -6.57 2.04 8.48
C TRP A 247 -6.99 3.50 8.66
N THR A 248 -7.74 3.83 9.72
CA THR A 248 -8.07 5.23 10.03
C THR A 248 -6.80 6.07 10.24
N LEU A 249 -5.81 5.53 10.94
CA LEU A 249 -4.53 6.20 11.13
C LEU A 249 -3.69 6.24 9.86
N LEU A 250 -3.62 5.14 9.11
CA LEU A 250 -2.85 5.05 7.87
C LEU A 250 -3.40 5.96 6.76
N SER A 251 -4.71 6.23 6.77
CA SER A 251 -5.35 7.15 5.83
C SER A 251 -5.03 8.63 6.05
N LEU A 252 -4.23 8.99 7.06
CA LEU A 252 -3.80 10.37 7.29
C LEU A 252 -2.69 10.84 6.33
N SER A 253 -2.21 9.99 5.43
CA SER A 253 -1.17 10.35 4.44
C SER A 253 -1.44 11.64 3.66
N PRO A 254 -2.67 11.96 3.20
CA PRO A 254 -2.91 13.22 2.49
C PRO A 254 -2.67 14.46 3.34
N ILE A 255 -2.88 14.36 4.66
CA ILE A 255 -2.61 15.48 5.58
C ILE A 255 -1.11 15.76 5.62
N PHE A 256 -0.28 14.71 5.74
CA PHE A 256 1.16 14.86 5.75
C PHE A 256 1.71 15.30 4.38
N ALA A 257 1.05 14.92 3.28
CA ALA A 257 1.42 15.36 1.95
C ALA A 257 1.32 16.88 1.78
N LEU A 258 0.40 17.56 2.50
CA LEU A 258 0.28 19.02 2.47
C LEU A 258 1.48 19.75 3.10
N PHE A 259 2.22 19.08 3.99
CA PHE A 259 3.40 19.66 4.65
C PHE A 259 4.71 19.37 3.92
N ILE A 260 4.70 18.39 2.99
CA ILE A 260 5.90 17.93 2.26
C ILE A 260 5.93 18.50 0.83
N SER A 261 4.78 18.92 0.30
CA SER A 261 4.64 19.53 -1.04
C SER A 261 4.94 21.02 -0.98
#